data_df3a37e9c28a2c62cc3a4280a2a762bb
#
_entry.id   df3a37e9c28a2c62cc3a4280a2a762bb
#
_cell.length_a   1.000
_cell.length_b   1.000
_cell.length_c   1.000
_cell.angle_alpha   90.00
_cell.angle_beta   90.00
_cell.angle_gamma   90.00
#
_symmetry.space_group_name_H-M   'P 1'
#
loop_
_entity.id
_entity.type
_entity.pdbx_description
1 polymer ?
#
loop_
_entity_poly.entity_id
_entity_poly.type
_entity_poly.pdbx_seq_one_letter_code
_entity_poly.pdbx_strand_id
1 'polypeptide(L)'
;MPALCLFFALGLNIGSWASRLADLKIAMSITDMELGFFLLATSLGAISAFPLTIWLLRHVGARKMALLLGSVTACLLPLIMNNTSHHLGLVLMFIEGICCAGLNAAINTYGSDIERKHDIKCMSRLHAVFSLGLAAAALISMGLIRFVSSELIVHGAVICVSLLTLFAVAYRTSEQCRTSDSDDKQPEPKLINKTTLVLGIIVLSATIIEGSMNDWSAIYLKDVIDVSPSLAPSGVLVFSAAMFIGRLFADSLRSQYNDAILIAFAGLIVSLSLATGVWLSGLYASWVSFAIVGLTVSLVSPIIYASAAAIGPGCLSLISTFGSIGGLAGPPTIGFIATHFGLTSGMYFVAASGVVIGIAALKLAKHQHTPQYASL
;
A
#
# COMPACT_ATOMS: atom_id res chain seq x y z
N MET A 1 -6.23 18.84 -9.94
CA MET A 1 -6.04 19.25 -8.52
C MET A 1 -6.80 18.35 -7.54
N PRO A 2 -8.13 18.15 -7.58
CA PRO A 2 -8.83 17.40 -6.52
C PRO A 2 -8.43 15.94 -6.38
N ALA A 3 -8.18 15.23 -7.47
CA ALA A 3 -7.72 13.83 -7.40
C ALA A 3 -6.36 13.70 -6.69
N LEU A 4 -5.42 14.62 -6.93
CA LEU A 4 -4.14 14.66 -6.24
C LEU A 4 -4.32 14.84 -4.72
N CYS A 5 -5.22 15.74 -4.30
CA CYS A 5 -5.52 15.95 -2.87
C CYS A 5 -6.10 14.68 -2.23
N LEU A 6 -6.99 13.96 -2.93
CA LEU A 6 -7.62 12.75 -2.42
C LEU A 6 -6.62 11.58 -2.29
N PHE A 7 -5.75 11.38 -3.29
CA PHE A 7 -4.70 10.36 -3.22
C PHE A 7 -3.67 10.69 -2.14
N PHE A 8 -3.28 11.97 -2.02
CA PHE A 8 -2.40 12.43 -0.95
C PHE A 8 -3.03 12.21 0.43
N ALA A 9 -4.31 12.53 0.58
CA ALA A 9 -5.04 12.36 1.84
C ALA A 9 -5.14 10.89 2.26
N LEU A 10 -5.39 9.95 1.33
CA LEU A 10 -5.38 8.53 1.65
C LEU A 10 -3.98 8.07 2.11
N GLY A 11 -2.92 8.51 1.43
CA GLY A 11 -1.54 8.22 1.84
C GLY A 11 -1.21 8.83 3.21
N LEU A 12 -1.62 10.07 3.45
CA LEU A 12 -1.44 10.75 4.72
C LEU A 12 -2.15 10.01 5.87
N ASN A 13 -3.37 9.53 5.64
CA ASN A 13 -4.14 8.76 6.62
C ASN A 13 -3.42 7.45 6.99
N ILE A 14 -3.11 6.62 6.00
CA ILE A 14 -2.46 5.31 6.22
C ILE A 14 -1.07 5.51 6.84
N GLY A 15 -0.26 6.41 6.30
CA GLY A 15 1.08 6.70 6.83
C GLY A 15 1.08 7.21 8.27
N SER A 16 -0.01 7.85 8.70
CA SER A 16 -0.12 8.39 10.05
C SER A 16 -0.16 7.31 11.12
N TRP A 17 -1.04 6.32 11.00
CA TRP A 17 -1.08 5.22 11.96
C TRP A 17 0.08 4.25 11.73
N ALA A 18 0.50 3.99 10.49
CA ALA A 18 1.63 3.12 10.17
C ALA A 18 2.94 3.61 10.82
N SER A 19 3.24 4.91 10.75
CA SER A 19 4.43 5.51 11.36
C SER A 19 4.41 5.51 12.90
N ARG A 20 3.25 5.29 13.53
CA ARG A 20 3.05 5.28 15.00
C ARG A 20 2.67 3.89 15.54
N LEU A 21 2.73 2.83 14.72
CA LEU A 21 2.39 1.46 15.15
C LEU A 21 3.22 0.98 16.34
N ALA A 22 4.50 1.33 16.40
CA ALA A 22 5.35 0.98 17.53
C ALA A 22 4.86 1.64 18.84
N ASP A 23 4.37 2.88 18.78
CA ASP A 23 3.83 3.57 19.94
C ASP A 23 2.45 3.06 20.31
N LEU A 24 1.60 2.75 19.32
CA LEU A 24 0.30 2.10 19.52
C LEU A 24 0.44 0.71 20.18
N LYS A 25 1.41 -0.08 19.75
CA LYS A 25 1.76 -1.37 20.35
C LYS A 25 2.05 -1.22 21.85
N ILE A 26 2.86 -0.21 22.22
CA ILE A 26 3.18 0.08 23.62
C ILE A 26 1.94 0.57 24.38
N ALA A 27 1.18 1.52 23.82
CA ALA A 27 0.00 2.09 24.47
C ALA A 27 -1.07 1.04 24.78
N MET A 28 -1.23 0.04 23.91
CA MET A 28 -2.15 -1.08 24.11
C MET A 28 -1.54 -2.25 24.87
N SER A 29 -0.22 -2.21 25.15
CA SER A 29 0.53 -3.30 25.80
C SER A 29 0.38 -4.65 25.11
N ILE A 30 0.44 -4.67 23.77
CA ILE A 30 0.24 -5.87 22.93
C ILE A 30 1.54 -6.44 22.39
N THR A 31 1.52 -7.74 22.12
CA THR A 31 2.63 -8.48 21.50
C THR A 31 2.66 -8.23 19.97
N ASP A 32 3.74 -8.66 19.29
CA ASP A 32 3.85 -8.59 17.84
C ASP A 32 2.76 -9.41 17.13
N MET A 33 2.37 -10.56 17.71
CA MET A 33 1.29 -11.39 17.18
C MET A 33 -0.07 -10.68 17.29
N GLU A 34 -0.35 -10.05 18.44
CA GLU A 34 -1.59 -9.27 18.62
C GLU A 34 -1.62 -8.03 17.73
N LEU A 35 -0.47 -7.40 17.49
CA LEU A 35 -0.35 -6.35 16.49
C LEU A 35 -0.61 -6.88 15.07
N GLY A 36 -0.13 -8.07 14.74
CA GLY A 36 -0.48 -8.76 13.50
C GLY A 36 -1.99 -8.94 13.33
N PHE A 37 -2.71 -9.32 14.39
CA PHE A 37 -4.18 -9.39 14.37
C PHE A 37 -4.86 -8.03 14.28
N PHE A 38 -4.28 -6.99 14.88
CA PHE A 38 -4.74 -5.62 14.74
C PHE A 38 -4.70 -5.15 13.27
N LEU A 39 -3.62 -5.44 12.56
CA LEU A 39 -3.49 -5.17 11.13
C LEU A 39 -4.38 -6.08 10.26
N LEU A 40 -4.54 -7.36 10.67
CA LEU A 40 -5.47 -8.27 10.02
C LEU A 40 -6.91 -7.76 10.07
N ALA A 41 -7.33 -7.13 11.18
CA ALA A 41 -8.67 -6.56 11.30
C ALA A 41 -8.93 -5.50 10.21
N THR A 42 -7.95 -4.66 9.89
CA THR A 42 -8.03 -3.68 8.78
C THR A 42 -8.26 -4.39 7.44
N SER A 43 -7.50 -5.45 7.18
CA SER A 43 -7.61 -6.21 5.93
C SER A 43 -8.95 -6.94 5.81
N LEU A 44 -9.46 -7.50 6.90
CA LEU A 44 -10.80 -8.12 6.95
C LEU A 44 -11.90 -7.07 6.71
N GLY A 45 -11.76 -5.88 7.30
CA GLY A 45 -12.63 -4.74 7.03
C GLY A 45 -12.64 -4.37 5.56
N ALA A 46 -11.46 -4.28 4.95
CA ALA A 46 -11.31 -3.94 3.53
C ALA A 46 -12.01 -4.96 2.60
N ILE A 47 -11.90 -6.26 2.88
CA ILE A 47 -12.57 -7.30 2.10
C ILE A 47 -14.08 -7.25 2.31
N SER A 48 -14.54 -7.07 3.54
CA SER A 48 -15.98 -7.00 3.85
C SER A 48 -16.65 -5.76 3.26
N ALA A 49 -15.89 -4.72 2.94
CA ALA A 49 -16.38 -3.49 2.33
C ALA A 49 -16.88 -3.66 0.88
N PHE A 50 -16.50 -4.74 0.18
CA PHE A 50 -16.74 -4.88 -1.27
C PHE A 50 -18.20 -4.66 -1.68
N PRO A 51 -19.23 -5.30 -1.07
CA PRO A 51 -20.62 -5.06 -1.43
C PRO A 51 -21.07 -3.62 -1.19
N LEU A 52 -20.67 -3.05 -0.05
CA LEU A 52 -20.98 -1.68 0.34
C LEU A 52 -20.32 -0.68 -0.63
N THR A 53 -19.10 -0.94 -1.04
CA THR A 53 -18.34 -0.12 -1.99
C THR A 53 -19.05 -0.05 -3.34
N ILE A 54 -19.49 -1.20 -3.88
CA ILE A 54 -20.24 -1.21 -5.15
C ILE A 54 -21.56 -0.45 -5.02
N TRP A 55 -22.28 -0.68 -3.93
CA TRP A 55 -23.54 0.01 -3.68
C TRP A 55 -23.37 1.53 -3.58
N LEU A 56 -22.37 1.99 -2.81
CA LEU A 56 -22.09 3.42 -2.67
C LEU A 56 -21.64 4.06 -3.99
N LEU A 57 -20.78 3.41 -4.76
CA LEU A 57 -20.32 3.92 -6.06
C LEU A 57 -21.50 4.13 -7.01
N ARG A 58 -22.45 3.20 -7.06
CA ARG A 58 -23.62 3.28 -7.93
C ARG A 58 -24.62 4.38 -7.50
N HIS A 59 -24.88 4.51 -6.19
CA HIS A 59 -25.93 5.41 -5.69
C HIS A 59 -25.45 6.80 -5.32
N VAL A 60 -24.22 6.92 -4.81
CA VAL A 60 -23.64 8.17 -4.30
C VAL A 60 -22.68 8.79 -5.31
N GLY A 61 -22.00 7.94 -6.08
CA GLY A 61 -20.96 8.31 -7.04
C GLY A 61 -19.58 8.49 -6.38
N ALA A 62 -18.53 8.28 -7.18
CA ALA A 62 -17.14 8.19 -6.73
C ALA A 62 -16.69 9.43 -5.91
N ARG A 63 -16.99 10.64 -6.40
CA ARG A 63 -16.61 11.89 -5.71
C ARG A 63 -17.18 12.01 -4.31
N LYS A 64 -18.51 11.88 -4.17
CA LYS A 64 -19.19 12.04 -2.87
C LYS A 64 -18.80 10.91 -1.92
N MET A 65 -18.66 9.69 -2.44
CA MET A 65 -18.18 8.55 -1.66
C MET A 65 -16.77 8.78 -1.12
N ALA A 66 -15.84 9.30 -1.93
CA ALA A 66 -14.48 9.62 -1.50
C ALA A 66 -14.47 10.66 -0.37
N LEU A 67 -15.28 11.70 -0.48
CA LEU A 67 -15.38 12.74 0.55
C LEU A 67 -16.03 12.22 1.83
N LEU A 68 -17.09 11.42 1.73
CA LEU A 68 -17.77 10.81 2.87
C LEU A 68 -16.83 9.89 3.65
N LEU A 69 -16.29 8.87 2.99
CA LEU A 69 -15.44 7.87 3.63
C LEU A 69 -14.12 8.47 4.10
N GLY A 70 -13.54 9.40 3.32
CA GLY A 70 -12.36 10.14 3.74
C GLY A 70 -12.59 10.99 5.00
N SER A 71 -13.75 11.62 5.14
CA SER A 71 -14.07 12.34 6.38
C SER A 71 -14.25 11.39 7.57
N VAL A 72 -14.81 10.20 7.34
CA VAL A 72 -14.94 9.17 8.39
C VAL A 72 -13.57 8.69 8.83
N THR A 73 -12.64 8.34 7.91
CA THR A 73 -11.27 7.92 8.25
C THR A 73 -10.53 9.02 9.01
N ALA A 74 -10.69 10.28 8.61
CA ALA A 74 -10.11 11.41 9.32
C ALA A 74 -10.57 11.49 10.78
N CYS A 75 -11.86 11.25 11.05
CA CYS A 75 -12.41 11.25 12.40
C CYS A 75 -12.08 9.98 13.19
N LEU A 76 -11.87 8.84 12.53
CA LEU A 76 -11.45 7.59 13.18
C LEU A 76 -10.01 7.68 13.70
N LEU A 77 -9.14 8.41 13.03
CA LEU A 77 -7.72 8.46 13.35
C LEU A 77 -7.43 8.91 14.80
N PRO A 78 -8.01 10.00 15.34
CA PRO A 78 -7.83 10.37 16.75
C PRO A 78 -8.35 9.29 17.71
N LEU A 79 -9.41 8.58 17.35
CA LEU A 79 -9.96 7.49 18.16
C LEU A 79 -9.01 6.29 18.20
N ILE A 80 -8.42 5.92 17.06
CA ILE A 80 -7.39 4.88 16.98
C ILE A 80 -6.16 5.27 17.79
N MET A 81 -5.69 6.52 17.64
CA MET A 81 -4.49 7.02 18.30
C MET A 81 -4.66 7.17 19.82
N ASN A 82 -5.85 7.47 20.32
CA ASN A 82 -6.10 7.59 21.75
C ASN A 82 -6.56 6.28 22.42
N ASN A 83 -6.59 5.19 21.65
CA ASN A 83 -7.08 3.91 22.15
C ASN A 83 -5.98 3.13 22.88
N THR A 84 -6.32 2.63 24.08
CA THR A 84 -5.45 1.78 24.90
C THR A 84 -5.99 0.35 25.03
N SER A 85 -7.17 0.05 24.47
CA SER A 85 -7.80 -1.26 24.52
C SER A 85 -7.55 -2.05 23.24
N HIS A 86 -6.93 -3.22 23.34
CA HIS A 86 -6.73 -4.11 22.17
C HIS A 86 -8.04 -4.46 21.47
N HIS A 87 -9.08 -4.83 22.22
CA HIS A 87 -10.39 -5.21 21.63
C HIS A 87 -11.07 -4.07 20.90
N LEU A 88 -11.08 -2.87 21.50
CA LEU A 88 -11.60 -1.69 20.82
C LEU A 88 -10.76 -1.33 19.59
N GLY A 89 -9.44 -1.50 19.69
CA GLY A 89 -8.51 -1.31 18.58
C GLY A 89 -8.83 -2.19 17.38
N LEU A 90 -9.13 -3.49 17.59
CA LEU A 90 -9.55 -4.40 16.53
C LEU A 90 -10.82 -3.90 15.81
N VAL A 91 -11.81 -3.42 16.56
CA VAL A 91 -13.05 -2.88 15.99
C VAL A 91 -12.78 -1.60 15.19
N LEU A 92 -12.00 -0.68 15.74
CA LEU A 92 -11.66 0.57 15.08
C LEU A 92 -10.88 0.32 13.77
N MET A 93 -9.91 -0.60 13.79
CA MET A 93 -9.14 -0.96 12.58
C MET A 93 -9.99 -1.71 11.56
N PHE A 94 -10.95 -2.52 11.97
CA PHE A 94 -11.90 -3.13 11.05
C PHE A 94 -12.75 -2.07 10.32
N ILE A 95 -13.27 -1.07 11.06
CA ILE A 95 -14.03 0.04 10.47
C ILE A 95 -13.13 0.90 9.57
N GLU A 96 -11.88 1.15 10.00
CA GLU A 96 -10.88 1.86 9.19
C GLU A 96 -10.62 1.14 7.87
N GLY A 97 -10.49 -0.19 7.91
CA GLY A 97 -10.34 -1.03 6.72
C GLY A 97 -11.50 -0.89 5.73
N ILE A 98 -12.75 -0.91 6.24
CA ILE A 98 -13.95 -0.68 5.41
C ILE A 98 -13.87 0.69 4.72
N CYS A 99 -13.57 1.73 5.49
CA CYS A 99 -13.56 3.10 4.98
C CYS A 99 -12.40 3.34 4.03
N CYS A 100 -11.20 2.86 4.33
CA CYS A 100 -10.02 2.98 3.47
C CYS A 100 -10.18 2.24 2.14
N ALA A 101 -10.74 1.02 2.15
CA ALA A 101 -10.98 0.27 0.92
C ALA A 101 -12.01 0.97 0.03
N GLY A 102 -13.11 1.44 0.63
CA GLY A 102 -14.11 2.21 -0.09
C GLY A 102 -13.57 3.55 -0.62
N LEU A 103 -12.79 4.28 0.17
CA LEU A 103 -12.12 5.50 -0.24
C LEU A 103 -11.15 5.23 -1.41
N ASN A 104 -10.33 4.19 -1.30
CA ASN A 104 -9.39 3.80 -2.35
C ASN A 104 -10.12 3.47 -3.67
N ALA A 105 -11.19 2.68 -3.61
CA ALA A 105 -12.01 2.39 -4.78
C ALA A 105 -12.62 3.66 -5.39
N ALA A 106 -13.14 4.56 -4.56
CA ALA A 106 -13.75 5.80 -5.01
C ALA A 106 -12.74 6.73 -5.69
N ILE A 107 -11.55 6.93 -5.12
CA ILE A 107 -10.53 7.81 -5.72
C ILE A 107 -9.95 7.24 -7.01
N ASN A 108 -9.78 5.90 -7.10
CA ASN A 108 -9.36 5.24 -8.34
C ASN A 108 -10.41 5.39 -9.44
N THR A 109 -11.69 5.18 -9.13
CA THR A 109 -12.79 5.42 -10.06
C THR A 109 -12.82 6.88 -10.52
N TYR A 110 -12.70 7.83 -9.60
CA TYR A 110 -12.65 9.26 -9.91
C TYR A 110 -11.43 9.64 -10.77
N GLY A 111 -10.26 9.06 -10.50
CA GLY A 111 -9.06 9.24 -11.32
C GLY A 111 -9.25 8.73 -12.75
N SER A 112 -9.83 7.53 -12.90
CA SER A 112 -10.14 6.96 -14.22
C SER A 112 -11.18 7.77 -14.99
N ASP A 113 -12.17 8.36 -14.30
CA ASP A 113 -13.14 9.25 -14.92
C ASP A 113 -12.48 10.54 -15.45
N ILE A 114 -11.49 11.09 -14.73
CA ILE A 114 -10.69 12.24 -15.18
C ILE A 114 -9.88 11.86 -16.42
N GLU A 115 -9.19 10.71 -16.43
CA GLU A 115 -8.43 10.23 -17.59
C GLU A 115 -9.29 10.16 -18.84
N ARG A 116 -10.48 9.55 -18.73
CA ARG A 116 -11.43 9.44 -19.86
C ARG A 116 -11.96 10.79 -20.32
N LYS A 117 -12.30 11.68 -19.38
CA LYS A 117 -12.89 12.98 -19.70
C LYS A 117 -11.92 13.92 -20.43
N HIS A 118 -10.65 13.86 -20.07
CA HIS A 118 -9.62 14.78 -20.57
C HIS A 118 -8.62 14.14 -21.55
N ASP A 119 -8.79 12.84 -21.86
CA ASP A 119 -7.89 12.03 -22.71
C ASP A 119 -6.42 12.14 -22.25
N ILE A 120 -6.18 12.00 -20.94
CA ILE A 120 -4.85 12.07 -20.33
C ILE A 120 -4.56 10.81 -19.54
N LYS A 121 -3.28 10.43 -19.41
CA LYS A 121 -2.82 9.36 -18.51
C LYS A 121 -2.27 9.99 -17.23
N CYS A 122 -2.94 9.78 -16.10
CA CYS A 122 -2.54 10.38 -14.83
C CYS A 122 -2.51 9.41 -13.63
N MET A 123 -2.99 8.17 -13.76
CA MET A 123 -3.07 7.22 -12.64
C MET A 123 -1.73 6.95 -11.98
N SER A 124 -0.65 6.79 -12.75
CA SER A 124 0.71 6.59 -12.22
C SER A 124 1.14 7.76 -11.31
N ARG A 125 0.86 9.00 -11.75
CA ARG A 125 1.13 10.22 -10.96
C ARG A 125 0.27 10.31 -9.70
N LEU A 126 -1.00 9.89 -9.78
CA LEU A 126 -1.90 9.86 -8.62
C LEU A 126 -1.40 8.88 -7.56
N HIS A 127 -0.98 7.68 -7.97
CA HIS A 127 -0.36 6.71 -7.05
C HIS A 127 1.01 7.16 -6.51
N ALA A 128 1.79 7.92 -7.29
CA ALA A 128 3.00 8.55 -6.77
C ALA A 128 2.65 9.54 -5.64
N VAL A 129 1.64 10.39 -5.83
CA VAL A 129 1.19 11.35 -4.81
C VAL A 129 0.64 10.63 -3.55
N PHE A 130 0.03 9.47 -3.68
CA PHE A 130 -0.30 8.60 -2.54
C PHE A 130 0.96 8.24 -1.72
N SER A 131 2.04 7.80 -2.37
CA SER A 131 3.30 7.50 -1.68
C SER A 131 3.93 8.74 -1.03
N LEU A 132 3.77 9.90 -1.65
CA LEU A 132 4.17 11.18 -1.05
C LEU A 132 3.37 11.49 0.21
N GLY A 133 2.07 11.15 0.24
CA GLY A 133 1.21 11.24 1.43
C GLY A 133 1.71 10.39 2.59
N LEU A 134 2.09 9.13 2.32
CA LEU A 134 2.70 8.23 3.30
C LEU A 134 4.00 8.84 3.88
N ALA A 135 4.89 9.32 3.01
CA ALA A 135 6.14 9.94 3.42
C ALA A 135 5.91 11.23 4.25
N ALA A 136 4.95 12.06 3.84
CA ALA A 136 4.58 13.27 4.57
C ALA A 136 4.04 12.95 5.97
N ALA A 137 3.21 11.91 6.12
CA ALA A 137 2.71 11.46 7.41
C ALA A 137 3.85 11.06 8.36
N ALA A 138 4.81 10.28 7.87
CA ALA A 138 5.97 9.88 8.66
C ALA A 138 6.84 11.07 9.05
N LEU A 139 7.06 12.03 8.13
CA LEU A 139 7.79 13.25 8.42
C LEU A 139 7.08 14.13 9.48
N ILE A 140 5.77 14.29 9.35
CA ILE A 140 4.95 14.98 10.37
C ILE A 140 5.05 14.27 11.71
N SER A 141 4.97 12.95 11.73
CA SER A 141 5.13 12.13 12.94
C SER A 141 6.46 12.40 13.63
N MET A 142 7.57 12.35 12.89
CA MET A 142 8.91 12.66 13.40
C MET A 142 8.99 14.08 13.97
N GLY A 143 8.45 15.07 13.26
CA GLY A 143 8.43 16.46 13.67
C GLY A 143 7.60 16.69 14.94
N LEU A 144 6.40 16.09 15.03
CA LEU A 144 5.55 16.21 16.21
C LEU A 144 6.24 15.60 17.44
N ILE A 145 6.78 14.38 17.35
CA ILE A 145 7.48 13.73 18.45
C ILE A 145 8.68 14.57 18.93
N ARG A 146 9.41 15.15 17.99
CA ARG A 146 10.65 15.87 18.29
C ARG A 146 10.42 17.26 18.87
N PHE A 147 9.43 18.01 18.36
CA PHE A 147 9.30 19.45 18.59
C PHE A 147 8.03 19.87 19.31
N VAL A 148 7.00 19.01 19.36
CA VAL A 148 5.68 19.38 19.91
C VAL A 148 5.27 18.46 21.05
N SER A 149 4.97 17.21 20.76
CA SER A 149 4.53 16.21 21.74
C SER A 149 4.68 14.80 21.19
N SER A 150 5.08 13.85 22.02
CA SER A 150 5.07 12.42 21.71
C SER A 150 3.70 11.77 21.85
N GLU A 151 2.70 12.47 22.39
CA GLU A 151 1.37 11.95 22.63
C GLU A 151 0.65 11.61 21.33
N LEU A 152 0.09 10.41 21.27
CA LEU A 152 -0.60 9.88 20.09
C LEU A 152 -1.84 10.71 19.74
N ILE A 153 -2.57 11.22 20.73
CA ILE A 153 -3.78 12.03 20.51
C ILE A 153 -3.47 13.33 19.78
N VAL A 154 -2.33 13.98 20.11
CA VAL A 154 -1.89 15.21 19.43
C VAL A 154 -1.62 14.93 17.96
N HIS A 155 -0.92 13.83 17.68
CA HIS A 155 -0.68 13.40 16.31
C HIS A 155 -2.00 13.15 15.56
N GLY A 156 -2.90 12.36 16.15
CA GLY A 156 -4.22 12.06 15.58
C GLY A 156 -5.03 13.33 15.29
N ALA A 157 -5.03 14.29 16.20
CA ALA A 157 -5.76 15.57 16.04
C ALA A 157 -5.17 16.42 14.89
N VAL A 158 -3.85 16.57 14.82
CA VAL A 158 -3.17 17.34 13.75
C VAL A 158 -3.47 16.74 12.38
N ILE A 159 -3.38 15.43 12.25
CA ILE A 159 -3.65 14.76 10.97
C ILE A 159 -5.15 14.81 10.64
N CYS A 160 -6.05 14.64 11.60
CA CYS A 160 -7.49 14.78 11.39
C CYS A 160 -7.83 16.14 10.77
N VAL A 161 -7.34 17.23 11.37
CA VAL A 161 -7.56 18.60 10.86
C VAL A 161 -6.97 18.76 9.46
N SER A 162 -5.77 18.21 9.22
CA SER A 162 -5.11 18.25 7.90
C SER A 162 -5.94 17.51 6.85
N LEU A 163 -6.44 16.30 7.16
CA LEU A 163 -7.29 15.51 6.27
C LEU A 163 -8.61 16.19 5.97
N LEU A 164 -9.31 16.70 6.98
CA LEU A 164 -10.56 17.41 6.78
C LEU A 164 -10.37 18.66 5.91
N THR A 165 -9.24 19.35 6.08
CA THR A 165 -8.88 20.50 5.22
C THR A 165 -8.66 20.06 3.77
N LEU A 166 -7.93 18.96 3.54
CA LEU A 166 -7.70 18.42 2.20
C LEU A 166 -9.02 17.99 1.53
N PHE A 167 -9.92 17.33 2.28
CA PHE A 167 -11.22 16.95 1.75
C PHE A 167 -12.12 18.16 1.46
N ALA A 168 -12.06 19.21 2.28
CA ALA A 168 -12.78 20.46 2.01
C ALA A 168 -12.26 21.17 0.76
N VAL A 169 -10.93 21.20 0.55
CA VAL A 169 -10.33 21.73 -0.68
C VAL A 169 -10.72 20.88 -1.90
N ALA A 170 -10.64 19.55 -1.78
CA ALA A 170 -11.06 18.65 -2.86
C ALA A 170 -12.56 18.83 -3.18
N TYR A 171 -13.41 19.02 -2.21
CA TYR A 171 -14.83 19.29 -2.40
C TYR A 171 -15.09 20.57 -3.23
N ARG A 172 -14.42 21.67 -2.87
CA ARG A 172 -14.59 22.96 -3.56
C ARG A 172 -14.06 22.97 -4.98
N THR A 173 -13.02 22.20 -5.27
CA THR A 173 -12.29 22.21 -6.55
C THR A 173 -12.71 21.07 -7.50
N SER A 174 -13.47 20.08 -7.01
CA SER A 174 -13.77 18.89 -7.81
C SER A 174 -14.92 19.12 -8.79
N GLU A 175 -14.72 18.68 -10.05
CA GLU A 175 -15.77 18.62 -11.07
C GLU A 175 -16.65 17.37 -10.88
N GLN A 176 -17.92 17.48 -11.29
CA GLN A 176 -18.79 16.30 -11.38
C GLN A 176 -18.43 15.50 -12.65
N CYS A 177 -17.91 14.29 -12.47
CA CYS A 177 -17.85 13.30 -13.52
C CYS A 177 -19.04 12.34 -13.39
N ARG A 178 -19.77 12.11 -14.49
CA ARG A 178 -20.81 11.09 -14.54
C ARG A 178 -20.14 9.73 -14.68
N THR A 179 -20.43 8.81 -13.78
CA THR A 179 -20.12 7.38 -13.99
C THR A 179 -20.94 6.90 -15.20
N SER A 180 -20.28 6.56 -16.31
CA SER A 180 -20.95 5.82 -17.37
C SER A 180 -20.93 4.33 -16.98
N ASP A 181 -22.09 3.72 -16.92
CA ASP A 181 -22.23 2.26 -16.89
C ASP A 181 -21.66 1.69 -18.19
N SER A 182 -20.42 1.25 -18.16
CA SER A 182 -19.87 0.41 -19.22
C SER A 182 -20.17 -1.05 -18.86
N ASP A 183 -21.35 -1.51 -19.27
CA ASP A 183 -21.71 -2.92 -19.27
C ASP A 183 -21.09 -3.61 -20.51
N ASP A 184 -19.78 -3.55 -20.64
CA ASP A 184 -19.07 -4.31 -21.68
C ASP A 184 -18.87 -5.74 -21.16
N LYS A 185 -19.87 -6.59 -21.40
CA LYS A 185 -19.77 -8.05 -21.29
C LYS A 185 -18.91 -8.57 -22.45
N GLN A 186 -17.60 -8.52 -22.31
CA GLN A 186 -16.71 -9.28 -23.19
C GLN A 186 -16.68 -10.75 -22.75
N PRO A 187 -16.62 -11.72 -23.72
CA PRO A 187 -16.52 -13.13 -23.39
C PRO A 187 -15.27 -13.39 -22.57
N GLU A 188 -15.44 -14.01 -21.40
CA GLU A 188 -14.34 -14.28 -20.47
C GLU A 188 -13.42 -15.38 -21.03
N PRO A 189 -12.14 -15.10 -21.29
CA PRO A 189 -11.14 -16.16 -21.54
C PRO A 189 -10.98 -17.01 -20.26
N LYS A 190 -10.53 -18.25 -20.41
CA LYS A 190 -10.28 -19.15 -19.25
C LYS A 190 -9.48 -18.40 -18.18
N LEU A 191 -10.13 -18.09 -17.05
CA LEU A 191 -9.61 -17.24 -15.98
C LEU A 191 -8.30 -17.76 -15.39
N ILE A 192 -8.10 -19.06 -15.32
CA ILE A 192 -6.95 -19.67 -14.68
C ILE A 192 -6.08 -20.35 -15.75
N ASN A 193 -5.00 -19.68 -16.11
CA ASN A 193 -3.90 -20.23 -16.87
C ASN A 193 -2.57 -20.07 -16.10
N LYS A 194 -1.50 -20.72 -16.59
CA LYS A 194 -0.18 -20.65 -15.95
C LYS A 194 0.34 -19.21 -15.82
N THR A 195 0.12 -18.38 -16.80
CA THR A 195 0.53 -16.96 -16.81
C THR A 195 -0.20 -16.18 -15.72
N THR A 196 -1.52 -16.30 -15.62
CA THR A 196 -2.32 -15.63 -14.60
C THR A 196 -1.91 -16.05 -13.18
N LEU A 197 -1.62 -17.34 -12.97
CA LEU A 197 -1.14 -17.81 -11.68
C LEU A 197 0.23 -17.22 -11.32
N VAL A 198 1.15 -17.15 -12.27
CA VAL A 198 2.49 -16.55 -12.04
C VAL A 198 2.36 -15.06 -11.73
N LEU A 199 1.55 -14.30 -12.48
CA LEU A 199 1.27 -12.90 -12.19
C LEU A 199 0.65 -12.73 -10.80
N GLY A 200 -0.27 -13.64 -10.41
CA GLY A 200 -0.87 -13.67 -9.08
C GLY A 200 0.14 -13.86 -7.95
N ILE A 201 1.07 -14.80 -8.10
CA ILE A 201 2.15 -15.02 -7.12
C ILE A 201 3.05 -13.78 -7.01
N ILE A 202 3.37 -13.14 -8.12
CA ILE A 202 4.20 -11.93 -8.11
C ILE A 202 3.51 -10.79 -7.36
N VAL A 203 2.22 -10.50 -7.67
CA VAL A 203 1.51 -9.41 -7.00
C VAL A 203 1.27 -9.71 -5.53
N LEU A 204 0.95 -10.95 -5.16
CA LEU A 204 0.82 -11.38 -3.76
C LEU A 204 2.12 -11.10 -2.99
N SER A 205 3.27 -11.49 -3.55
CA SER A 205 4.57 -11.25 -2.91
C SER A 205 4.92 -9.75 -2.86
N ALA A 206 4.58 -8.99 -3.89
CA ALA A 206 4.80 -7.54 -3.93
C ALA A 206 3.95 -6.82 -2.86
N THR A 207 2.69 -7.20 -2.68
CA THR A 207 1.82 -6.60 -1.65
C THR A 207 2.23 -7.01 -0.24
N ILE A 208 2.78 -8.21 -0.04
CA ILE A 208 3.44 -8.58 1.24
C ILE A 208 4.60 -7.62 1.51
N ILE A 209 5.48 -7.37 0.53
CA ILE A 209 6.62 -6.47 0.72
C ILE A 209 6.15 -5.04 1.01
N GLU A 210 5.28 -4.47 0.18
CA GLU A 210 4.77 -3.10 0.34
C GLU A 210 4.07 -2.91 1.70
N GLY A 211 3.17 -3.82 2.07
CA GLY A 211 2.47 -3.79 3.35
C GLY A 211 3.43 -3.92 4.52
N SER A 212 4.36 -4.87 4.45
CA SER A 212 5.35 -5.09 5.51
C SER A 212 6.25 -3.88 5.74
N MET A 213 6.69 -3.23 4.67
CA MET A 213 7.54 -2.04 4.80
C MET A 213 6.77 -0.86 5.39
N ASN A 214 5.48 -0.71 5.07
CA ASN A 214 4.64 0.32 5.68
C ASN A 214 4.37 0.03 7.16
N ASP A 215 4.04 -1.21 7.51
CA ASP A 215 3.54 -1.54 8.84
C ASP A 215 4.66 -1.87 9.84
N TRP A 216 5.74 -2.51 9.39
CA TRP A 216 6.78 -3.07 10.27
C TRP A 216 8.11 -2.32 10.24
N SER A 217 8.36 -1.43 9.26
CA SER A 217 9.65 -0.74 9.17
C SER A 217 9.92 0.20 10.36
N ALA A 218 8.90 0.94 10.84
CA ALA A 218 9.04 1.79 12.02
C ALA A 218 9.24 0.96 13.30
N ILE A 219 8.53 -0.17 13.42
CA ILE A 219 8.67 -1.10 14.56
C ILE A 219 10.07 -1.73 14.55
N TYR A 220 10.55 -2.16 13.38
CA TYR A 220 11.90 -2.72 13.22
C TYR A 220 12.98 -1.72 13.65
N LEU A 221 12.89 -0.45 13.22
CA LEU A 221 13.83 0.57 13.63
C LEU A 221 13.78 0.82 15.14
N LYS A 222 12.60 0.78 15.76
CA LYS A 222 12.44 1.01 17.20
C LYS A 222 12.87 -0.19 18.03
N ASP A 223 12.35 -1.39 17.73
CA ASP A 223 12.47 -2.56 18.60
C ASP A 223 13.75 -3.37 18.33
N VAL A 224 14.32 -3.32 17.10
CA VAL A 224 15.52 -4.09 16.72
C VAL A 224 16.76 -3.21 16.61
N ILE A 225 16.64 -2.03 15.98
CA ILE A 225 17.78 -1.11 15.80
C ILE A 225 17.92 -0.17 17.01
N ASP A 226 16.91 -0.10 17.88
CA ASP A 226 16.88 0.70 19.11
C ASP A 226 17.08 2.21 18.86
N VAL A 227 16.42 2.74 17.83
CA VAL A 227 16.47 4.18 17.56
C VAL A 227 15.55 4.96 18.50
N SER A 228 15.83 6.25 18.65
CA SER A 228 14.93 7.13 19.42
C SER A 228 13.51 7.12 18.84
N PRO A 229 12.46 7.31 19.67
CA PRO A 229 11.06 7.32 19.20
C PRO A 229 10.82 8.29 18.05
N SER A 230 11.51 9.44 18.02
CA SER A 230 11.39 10.41 16.92
C SER A 230 12.00 9.94 15.60
N LEU A 231 12.90 8.96 15.61
CA LEU A 231 13.51 8.40 14.40
C LEU A 231 12.80 7.13 13.89
N ALA A 232 12.02 6.45 14.71
CA ALA A 232 11.32 5.22 14.30
C ALA A 232 10.46 5.41 13.04
N PRO A 233 9.67 6.48 12.87
CA PRO A 233 8.89 6.71 11.65
C PRO A 233 9.72 6.88 10.37
N SER A 234 11.04 7.10 10.50
CA SER A 234 11.92 7.24 9.33
C SER A 234 11.97 5.98 8.45
N GLY A 235 11.61 4.81 8.97
CA GLY A 235 11.47 3.59 8.17
C GLY A 235 10.39 3.75 7.10
N VAL A 236 9.21 4.19 7.50
CA VAL A 236 8.10 4.50 6.58
C VAL A 236 8.46 5.65 5.66
N LEU A 237 9.09 6.72 6.19
CA LEU A 237 9.50 7.88 5.41
C LEU A 237 10.41 7.49 4.25
N VAL A 238 11.51 6.80 4.54
CA VAL A 238 12.54 6.45 3.54
C VAL A 238 11.97 5.51 2.48
N PHE A 239 11.23 4.49 2.90
CA PHE A 239 10.58 3.56 1.99
C PHE A 239 9.57 4.26 1.07
N SER A 240 8.65 5.06 1.63
CA SER A 240 7.59 5.70 0.86
C SER A 240 8.09 6.83 -0.03
N ALA A 241 9.10 7.60 0.41
CA ALA A 241 9.75 8.62 -0.43
C ALA A 241 10.48 7.99 -1.61
N ALA A 242 11.19 6.90 -1.38
CA ALA A 242 11.84 6.13 -2.44
C ALA A 242 10.82 5.52 -3.41
N MET A 243 9.71 4.99 -2.91
CA MET A 243 8.62 4.50 -3.75
C MET A 243 7.98 5.62 -4.59
N PHE A 244 7.78 6.80 -4.03
CA PHE A 244 7.33 7.98 -4.79
C PHE A 244 8.27 8.26 -5.97
N ILE A 245 9.57 8.32 -5.70
CA ILE A 245 10.58 8.55 -6.74
C ILE A 245 10.54 7.44 -7.80
N GLY A 246 10.53 6.18 -7.40
CA GLY A 246 10.49 5.05 -8.32
C GLY A 246 9.26 5.07 -9.24
N ARG A 247 8.09 5.44 -8.72
CA ARG A 247 6.86 5.58 -9.51
C ARG A 247 6.92 6.69 -10.57
N LEU A 248 7.71 7.75 -10.35
CA LEU A 248 7.89 8.80 -11.35
C LEU A 248 8.70 8.31 -12.57
N PHE A 249 9.59 7.32 -12.38
CA PHE A 249 10.44 6.78 -13.44
C PHE A 249 9.92 5.46 -14.03
N ALA A 250 8.86 4.87 -13.45
CA ALA A 250 8.35 3.55 -13.82
C ALA A 250 8.00 3.46 -15.32
N ASP A 251 7.25 4.42 -15.85
CA ASP A 251 6.82 4.41 -17.25
C ASP A 251 8.01 4.56 -18.21
N SER A 252 9.03 5.35 -17.86
CA SER A 252 10.24 5.50 -18.65
C SER A 252 11.07 4.21 -18.70
N LEU A 253 11.18 3.49 -17.59
CA LEU A 253 11.89 2.21 -17.54
C LEU A 253 11.15 1.13 -18.36
N ARG A 254 9.82 1.09 -18.27
CA ARG A 254 8.98 0.15 -19.05
C ARG A 254 9.06 0.38 -20.55
N SER A 255 9.27 1.61 -21.00
CA SER A 255 9.44 1.91 -22.42
C SER A 255 10.79 1.42 -23.00
N GLN A 256 11.79 1.16 -22.13
CA GLN A 256 13.14 0.80 -22.53
C GLN A 256 13.48 -0.67 -22.31
N TYR A 257 12.83 -1.33 -21.36
CA TYR A 257 13.16 -2.68 -20.92
C TYR A 257 11.94 -3.60 -20.91
N ASN A 258 12.19 -4.90 -21.05
CA ASN A 258 11.14 -5.91 -20.97
C ASN A 258 10.57 -6.00 -19.53
N ASP A 259 9.25 -5.99 -19.42
CA ASP A 259 8.51 -6.00 -18.15
C ASP A 259 8.91 -7.19 -17.25
N ALA A 260 9.06 -8.40 -17.80
CA ALA A 260 9.42 -9.58 -17.01
C ALA A 260 10.86 -9.51 -16.48
N ILE A 261 11.78 -8.92 -17.23
CA ILE A 261 13.16 -8.70 -16.81
C ILE A 261 13.21 -7.65 -15.72
N LEU A 262 12.49 -6.54 -15.87
CA LEU A 262 12.39 -5.50 -14.83
C LEU A 262 11.89 -6.08 -13.50
N ILE A 263 10.82 -6.88 -13.53
CA ILE A 263 10.26 -7.52 -12.33
C ILE A 263 11.27 -8.51 -11.72
N ALA A 264 11.97 -9.29 -12.53
CA ALA A 264 12.95 -10.25 -12.04
C ALA A 264 14.10 -9.55 -11.29
N PHE A 265 14.66 -8.49 -11.89
CA PHE A 265 15.69 -7.67 -11.24
C PHE A 265 15.15 -6.97 -9.99
N ALA A 266 13.93 -6.42 -10.03
CA ALA A 266 13.32 -5.80 -8.86
C ALA A 266 13.21 -6.79 -7.69
N GLY A 267 12.72 -8.00 -7.92
CA GLY A 267 12.63 -9.03 -6.88
C GLY A 267 14.00 -9.42 -6.30
N LEU A 268 15.01 -9.60 -7.15
CA LEU A 268 16.37 -9.92 -6.70
C LEU A 268 16.99 -8.78 -5.88
N ILE A 269 16.87 -7.54 -6.35
CA ILE A 269 17.39 -6.36 -5.66
C ILE A 269 16.69 -6.17 -4.31
N VAL A 270 15.36 -6.31 -4.24
CA VAL A 270 14.62 -6.27 -2.98
C VAL A 270 15.15 -7.29 -1.99
N SER A 271 15.28 -8.55 -2.43
CA SER A 271 15.76 -9.62 -1.58
C SER A 271 17.17 -9.36 -1.04
N LEU A 272 18.11 -9.06 -1.94
CA LEU A 272 19.51 -8.83 -1.56
C LEU A 272 19.67 -7.60 -0.66
N SER A 273 19.03 -6.47 -1.03
CA SER A 273 19.17 -5.24 -0.26
C SER A 273 18.55 -5.37 1.13
N LEU A 274 17.36 -5.98 1.25
CA LEU A 274 16.71 -6.13 2.55
C LEU A 274 17.46 -7.14 3.42
N ALA A 275 17.86 -8.28 2.87
CA ALA A 275 18.64 -9.26 3.62
C ALA A 275 19.99 -8.69 4.11
N THR A 276 20.69 -7.92 3.27
CA THR A 276 21.94 -7.26 3.64
C THR A 276 21.72 -6.17 4.68
N GLY A 277 20.69 -5.34 4.52
CA GLY A 277 20.34 -4.28 5.48
C GLY A 277 20.02 -4.83 6.87
N VAL A 278 19.26 -5.92 6.93
CA VAL A 278 18.93 -6.64 8.17
C VAL A 278 20.18 -7.29 8.78
N TRP A 279 21.05 -7.90 7.98
CA TRP A 279 22.28 -8.53 8.43
C TRP A 279 23.28 -7.54 9.03
N LEU A 280 23.43 -6.36 8.41
CA LEU A 280 24.31 -5.29 8.90
C LEU A 280 23.80 -4.63 10.18
N SER A 281 22.53 -4.76 10.50
CA SER A 281 21.89 -4.36 11.76
C SER A 281 22.25 -2.94 12.21
N GLY A 282 21.94 -1.93 11.40
CA GLY A 282 22.22 -0.54 11.74
C GLY A 282 21.27 0.43 11.03
N LEU A 283 21.12 1.62 11.60
CA LEU A 283 20.18 2.64 11.10
C LEU A 283 20.44 3.00 9.63
N TYR A 284 21.68 3.32 9.27
CA TYR A 284 22.03 3.68 7.89
C TYR A 284 21.87 2.53 6.92
N ALA A 285 22.23 1.31 7.34
CA ALA A 285 22.03 0.10 6.54
C ALA A 285 20.53 -0.15 6.27
N SER A 286 19.70 0.02 7.30
CA SER A 286 18.24 -0.07 7.18
C SER A 286 17.69 1.00 6.25
N TRP A 287 18.08 2.26 6.37
CA TRP A 287 17.63 3.33 5.49
C TRP A 287 18.00 3.09 4.03
N VAL A 288 19.24 2.71 3.75
CA VAL A 288 19.70 2.38 2.39
C VAL A 288 18.90 1.21 1.84
N SER A 289 18.73 0.16 2.62
CA SER A 289 17.96 -1.02 2.26
C SER A 289 16.49 -0.66 1.96
N PHE A 290 15.82 0.07 2.85
CA PHE A 290 14.41 0.48 2.69
C PHE A 290 14.23 1.40 1.48
N ALA A 291 15.19 2.29 1.19
CA ALA A 291 15.17 3.12 -0.01
C ALA A 291 15.28 2.27 -1.29
N ILE A 292 16.19 1.31 -1.33
CA ILE A 292 16.34 0.41 -2.48
C ILE A 292 15.09 -0.43 -2.68
N VAL A 293 14.52 -0.98 -1.60
CA VAL A 293 13.25 -1.73 -1.66
C VAL A 293 12.13 -0.86 -2.20
N GLY A 294 11.95 0.37 -1.69
CA GLY A 294 10.92 1.30 -2.16
C GLY A 294 11.06 1.64 -3.64
N LEU A 295 12.28 1.98 -4.08
CA LEU A 295 12.57 2.29 -5.49
C LEU A 295 12.21 1.11 -6.41
N THR A 296 12.57 -0.11 -6.01
CA THR A 296 12.45 -1.28 -6.88
C THR A 296 11.06 -1.91 -6.87
N VAL A 297 10.43 -2.06 -5.69
CA VAL A 297 9.08 -2.66 -5.61
C VAL A 297 8.02 -1.76 -6.24
N SER A 298 8.26 -0.46 -6.30
CA SER A 298 7.36 0.52 -6.94
C SER A 298 7.04 0.21 -8.40
N LEU A 299 7.92 -0.53 -9.09
CA LEU A 299 7.76 -0.94 -10.49
C LEU A 299 6.85 -2.16 -10.64
N VAL A 300 6.80 -3.05 -9.64
CA VAL A 300 6.20 -4.38 -9.78
C VAL A 300 4.69 -4.30 -9.95
N SER A 301 3.99 -3.64 -9.04
CA SER A 301 2.52 -3.57 -9.05
C SER A 301 1.96 -2.94 -10.33
N PRO A 302 2.44 -1.77 -10.82
CA PRO A 302 1.95 -1.18 -12.07
C PRO A 302 2.14 -2.07 -13.29
N ILE A 303 3.27 -2.76 -13.39
CA ILE A 303 3.57 -3.67 -14.50
C ILE A 303 2.59 -4.86 -14.50
N ILE A 304 2.39 -5.48 -13.33
CA ILE A 304 1.52 -6.65 -13.21
C ILE A 304 0.07 -6.30 -13.52
N TYR A 305 -0.45 -5.19 -12.97
CA TYR A 305 -1.82 -4.77 -13.25
C TYR A 305 -2.04 -4.39 -14.71
N ALA A 306 -1.06 -3.74 -15.37
CA ALA A 306 -1.14 -3.44 -16.79
C ALA A 306 -1.12 -4.72 -17.65
N SER A 307 -0.26 -5.70 -17.31
CA SER A 307 -0.22 -7.00 -17.99
C SER A 307 -1.53 -7.78 -17.81
N ALA A 308 -2.11 -7.76 -16.61
CA ALA A 308 -3.38 -8.39 -16.31
C ALA A 308 -4.55 -7.75 -17.07
N ALA A 309 -4.57 -6.41 -17.16
CA ALA A 309 -5.57 -5.66 -17.93
C ALA A 309 -5.51 -5.97 -19.43
N ALA A 310 -4.31 -6.14 -19.98
CA ALA A 310 -4.11 -6.52 -21.38
C ALA A 310 -4.62 -7.94 -21.69
N ILE A 311 -4.61 -8.87 -20.70
CA ILE A 311 -5.18 -10.21 -20.85
C ILE A 311 -6.72 -10.17 -20.80
N GLY A 312 -7.29 -9.34 -19.94
CA GLY A 312 -8.73 -9.14 -19.83
C GLY A 312 -9.25 -8.89 -18.41
N PRO A 313 -10.53 -8.47 -18.29
CA PRO A 313 -11.14 -8.08 -17.01
C PRO A 313 -11.11 -9.19 -15.95
N GLY A 314 -11.36 -10.45 -16.33
CA GLY A 314 -11.30 -11.59 -15.42
C GLY A 314 -9.91 -11.85 -14.84
N CYS A 315 -8.85 -11.71 -15.67
CA CYS A 315 -7.47 -11.80 -15.22
C CYS A 315 -7.15 -10.67 -14.23
N LEU A 316 -7.53 -9.43 -14.54
CA LEU A 316 -7.33 -8.28 -13.67
C LEU A 316 -8.01 -8.47 -12.31
N SER A 317 -9.25 -8.97 -12.28
CA SER A 317 -9.99 -9.27 -11.05
C SER A 317 -9.28 -10.33 -10.20
N LEU A 318 -8.81 -11.42 -10.84
CA LEU A 318 -8.09 -12.49 -10.15
C LEU A 318 -6.76 -11.98 -9.57
N ILE A 319 -6.00 -11.20 -10.32
CA ILE A 319 -4.74 -10.58 -9.85
C ILE A 319 -4.99 -9.64 -8.67
N SER A 320 -6.06 -8.84 -8.71
CA SER A 320 -6.46 -7.98 -7.59
C SER A 320 -6.80 -8.81 -6.33
N THR A 321 -7.41 -9.98 -6.51
CA THR A 321 -7.68 -10.92 -5.40
C THR A 321 -6.39 -11.44 -4.79
N PHE A 322 -5.40 -11.85 -5.59
CA PHE A 322 -4.08 -12.26 -5.09
C PHE A 322 -3.38 -11.12 -4.32
N GLY A 323 -3.44 -9.88 -4.83
CA GLY A 323 -2.93 -8.72 -4.12
C GLY A 323 -3.60 -8.50 -2.76
N SER A 324 -4.92 -8.64 -2.71
CA SER A 324 -5.68 -8.54 -1.45
C SER A 324 -5.32 -9.65 -0.45
N ILE A 325 -5.09 -10.88 -0.93
CA ILE A 325 -4.63 -12.00 -0.09
C ILE A 325 -3.24 -11.71 0.48
N GLY A 326 -2.33 -11.13 -0.31
CA GLY A 326 -1.00 -10.73 0.17
C GLY A 326 -1.07 -9.68 1.29
N GLY A 327 -1.90 -8.65 1.10
CA GLY A 327 -2.17 -7.64 2.13
C GLY A 327 -2.84 -8.21 3.39
N LEU A 328 -3.74 -9.20 3.23
CA LEU A 328 -4.42 -9.87 4.33
C LEU A 328 -3.47 -10.79 5.13
N ALA A 329 -2.67 -11.59 4.45
CA ALA A 329 -1.85 -12.62 5.05
C ALA A 329 -0.49 -12.09 5.57
N GLY A 330 0.03 -11.02 4.97
CA GLY A 330 1.33 -10.45 5.31
C GLY A 330 1.47 -10.07 6.79
N PRO A 331 0.65 -9.13 7.31
CA PRO A 331 0.80 -8.65 8.68
C PRO A 331 0.72 -9.73 9.77
N PRO A 332 -0.27 -10.64 9.78
CA PRO A 332 -0.33 -11.68 10.81
C PRO A 332 0.80 -12.71 10.67
N THR A 333 1.26 -13.01 9.45
CA THR A 333 2.41 -13.90 9.24
C THR A 333 3.67 -13.31 9.85
N ILE A 334 3.92 -12.02 9.63
CA ILE A 334 5.08 -11.33 10.23
C ILE A 334 4.93 -11.25 11.75
N GLY A 335 3.75 -10.90 12.26
CA GLY A 335 3.48 -10.88 13.70
C GLY A 335 3.72 -12.24 14.37
N PHE A 336 3.28 -13.35 13.73
CA PHE A 336 3.57 -14.70 14.19
C PHE A 336 5.08 -15.00 14.19
N ILE A 337 5.78 -14.70 13.10
CA ILE A 337 7.23 -14.91 12.99
C ILE A 337 7.97 -14.05 14.03
N ALA A 338 7.57 -12.79 14.17
CA ALA A 338 8.20 -11.86 15.12
C ALA A 338 8.09 -12.34 16.57
N THR A 339 6.91 -12.87 16.95
CA THR A 339 6.70 -13.38 18.32
C THR A 339 7.52 -14.63 18.64
N HIS A 340 7.71 -15.54 17.66
CA HIS A 340 8.38 -16.81 17.92
C HIS A 340 9.88 -16.81 17.58
N PHE A 341 10.29 -16.01 16.61
CA PHE A 341 11.65 -16.01 16.04
C PHE A 341 12.28 -14.61 15.99
N GLY A 342 11.61 -13.60 16.53
CA GLY A 342 12.05 -12.21 16.50
C GLY A 342 11.72 -11.49 15.19
N LEU A 343 11.57 -10.16 15.25
CA LEU A 343 11.18 -9.33 14.11
C LEU A 343 12.23 -9.33 12.98
N THR A 344 13.50 -9.55 13.32
CA THR A 344 14.58 -9.78 12.33
C THR A 344 14.24 -10.91 11.38
N SER A 345 13.70 -12.03 11.89
CA SER A 345 13.24 -13.16 11.07
C SER A 345 12.02 -12.81 10.21
N GLY A 346 11.14 -11.96 10.73
CA GLY A 346 10.04 -11.40 9.94
C GLY A 346 10.54 -10.59 8.74
N MET A 347 11.59 -9.76 8.92
CA MET A 347 12.18 -9.01 7.81
C MET A 347 12.89 -9.92 6.79
N TYR A 348 13.49 -11.02 7.21
CA TYR A 348 14.02 -12.04 6.27
C TYR A 348 12.90 -12.75 5.49
N PHE A 349 11.74 -12.99 6.08
CA PHE A 349 10.57 -13.48 5.36
C PHE A 349 10.14 -12.50 4.25
N VAL A 350 10.13 -11.19 4.54
CA VAL A 350 9.87 -10.16 3.53
C VAL A 350 10.93 -10.19 2.42
N ALA A 351 12.22 -10.33 2.76
CA ALA A 351 13.29 -10.48 1.78
C ALA A 351 13.10 -11.73 0.90
N ALA A 352 12.68 -12.87 1.48
CA ALA A 352 12.38 -14.09 0.75
C ALA A 352 11.22 -13.91 -0.27
N SER A 353 10.25 -13.04 0.02
CA SER A 353 9.19 -12.69 -0.93
C SER A 353 9.76 -12.05 -2.21
N GLY A 354 10.87 -11.32 -2.12
CA GLY A 354 11.61 -10.80 -3.28
C GLY A 354 12.21 -11.91 -4.15
N VAL A 355 12.73 -12.99 -3.54
CA VAL A 355 13.20 -14.17 -4.30
C VAL A 355 12.05 -14.80 -5.08
N VAL A 356 10.86 -14.92 -4.45
CA VAL A 356 9.68 -15.47 -5.11
C VAL A 356 9.29 -14.65 -6.34
N ILE A 357 9.31 -13.31 -6.22
CA ILE A 357 9.08 -12.39 -7.36
C ILE A 357 10.10 -12.68 -8.48
N GLY A 358 11.39 -12.72 -8.13
CA GLY A 358 12.47 -12.93 -9.12
C GLY A 358 12.32 -14.24 -9.87
N ILE A 359 12.12 -15.37 -9.16
CA ILE A 359 11.95 -16.69 -9.76
C ILE A 359 10.68 -16.76 -10.62
N ALA A 360 9.57 -16.20 -10.15
CA ALA A 360 8.31 -16.20 -10.87
C ALA A 360 8.41 -15.37 -12.17
N ALA A 361 9.04 -14.20 -12.12
CA ALA A 361 9.25 -13.36 -13.30
C ALA A 361 10.18 -13.98 -14.34
N LEU A 362 11.25 -14.69 -13.94
CA LEU A 362 12.11 -15.43 -14.86
C LEU A 362 11.36 -16.55 -15.60
N LYS A 363 10.38 -17.21 -14.96
CA LYS A 363 9.51 -18.17 -15.64
C LYS A 363 8.62 -17.52 -16.68
N LEU A 364 8.12 -16.29 -16.41
CA LEU A 364 7.36 -15.50 -17.37
C LEU A 364 8.20 -15.14 -18.60
N ALA A 365 9.42 -14.66 -18.41
CA ALA A 365 10.33 -14.31 -19.50
C ALA A 365 10.61 -15.50 -20.44
N LYS A 366 10.82 -16.71 -19.89
CA LYS A 366 11.04 -17.92 -20.70
C LYS A 366 9.82 -18.30 -21.55
N HIS A 367 8.60 -18.07 -21.08
CA HIS A 367 7.38 -18.41 -21.83
C HIS A 367 7.09 -17.43 -22.95
N GLN A 368 7.52 -16.17 -22.86
CA GLN A 368 7.40 -15.17 -23.93
C GLN A 368 8.34 -15.44 -25.12
N HIS A 369 9.43 -16.19 -24.94
CA HIS A 369 10.36 -16.61 -25.99
C HIS A 369 9.98 -17.92 -26.68
N THR A 370 8.91 -18.60 -26.29
CA THR A 370 8.41 -19.79 -27.00
C THR A 370 7.54 -19.33 -28.20
N PRO A 371 7.76 -19.81 -29.46
CA PRO A 371 7.21 -19.22 -30.68
C PRO A 371 5.67 -19.24 -30.84
N GLN A 372 4.92 -19.59 -29.84
CA GLN A 372 3.47 -19.72 -29.89
C GLN A 372 2.71 -18.37 -29.76
N TYR A 373 3.40 -17.24 -29.56
CA TYR A 373 2.82 -15.90 -29.39
C TYR A 373 3.27 -14.88 -30.45
N ALA A 374 3.92 -15.33 -31.53
CA ALA A 374 4.31 -14.46 -32.65
C ALA A 374 3.17 -14.21 -33.66
N SER A 375 1.92 -14.60 -33.32
CA SER A 375 0.76 -14.47 -34.23
C SER A 375 -0.50 -14.02 -33.48
N LEU A 376 -0.39 -12.92 -32.72
CA LEU A 376 -1.57 -12.17 -32.28
C LEU A 376 -1.32 -10.67 -32.45
#